data_4d69a2b4dcd9014b103832c654d471d5
#
_entry.id   4d69a2b4dcd9014b103832c654d471d5
#
_cell.length_a   1.000
_cell.length_b   1.000
_cell.length_c   1.000
_cell.angle_alpha   90.00
_cell.angle_beta   90.00
_cell.angle_gamma   90.00
#
_symmetry.space_group_name_H-M   'P 1'
#
loop_
_entity.id
_entity.type
_entity.pdbx_description
1 polymer ?
#
loop_
_entity_poly.entity_id
_entity_poly.type
_entity_poly.pdbx_seq_one_letter_code
_entity_poly.pdbx_strand_id
1 'polypeptide(L)'
;MKRFLRGSSSRSSKDKQSEEDKRTKYNLPRTAEVRPCEWPCDDFLRAAGIYDDFYELAENAGLTDFLHDQIEQYLLLTNTFVQNFYYYPKKSPPSVSFHLYDEFGEMSLRYFCGYVGYPLREN
;
A
#
# COMPACT_ATOMS: atom_id res chain seq x y z
N MET A 1 36.85 48.32 3.49
CA MET A 1 36.69 46.86 3.26
C MET A 1 35.57 46.32 4.17
N LYS A 2 34.36 46.08 3.64
CA LYS A 2 33.27 45.52 4.41
C LYS A 2 33.19 44.02 4.09
N ARG A 3 33.44 43.17 5.11
CA ARG A 3 33.26 41.70 5.00
C ARG A 3 31.78 41.35 5.09
N PHE A 4 31.26 40.80 4.03
CA PHE A 4 29.94 40.14 4.03
C PHE A 4 30.07 38.78 4.72
N LEU A 5 29.41 38.62 5.86
CA LEU A 5 29.20 37.33 6.50
C LEU A 5 28.04 36.63 5.79
N ARG A 6 28.36 35.54 5.09
CA ARG A 6 27.37 34.60 4.58
C ARG A 6 26.76 33.85 5.76
N GLY A 7 25.52 34.16 6.08
CA GLY A 7 24.74 33.37 7.00
C GLY A 7 24.41 32.00 6.37
N SER A 8 25.06 30.97 6.86
CA SER A 8 24.69 29.57 6.56
C SER A 8 23.41 29.26 7.31
N SER A 9 22.29 29.19 6.58
CA SER A 9 21.02 28.73 7.12
C SER A 9 21.09 27.20 7.27
N SER A 10 21.50 26.76 8.47
CA SER A 10 21.34 25.35 8.85
C SER A 10 19.86 25.04 9.04
N ARG A 11 19.22 24.42 8.05
CA ARG A 11 17.90 23.85 8.24
C ARG A 11 17.98 22.82 9.35
N SER A 12 17.25 23.09 10.42
CA SER A 12 17.23 22.32 11.65
C SER A 12 16.88 20.85 11.36
N SER A 13 17.68 19.94 11.92
CA SER A 13 17.43 18.48 11.89
C SER A 13 16.08 18.08 12.48
N LYS A 14 15.40 18.96 13.21
CA LYS A 14 14.06 18.75 13.76
C LYS A 14 12.98 18.71 12.68
N ASP A 15 13.12 19.45 11.57
CA ASP A 15 12.12 19.46 10.49
C ASP A 15 12.12 18.16 9.69
N LYS A 16 13.29 17.51 9.55
CA LYS A 16 13.39 16.19 8.89
C LYS A 16 12.77 15.08 9.71
N GLN A 17 12.92 15.11 11.03
CA GLN A 17 12.38 14.10 11.93
C GLN A 17 10.85 14.17 12.03
N SER A 18 10.25 15.37 11.91
CA SER A 18 8.78 15.54 11.91
C SER A 18 8.10 15.05 10.63
N GLU A 19 8.83 14.95 9.52
CA GLU A 19 8.30 14.40 8.26
C GLU A 19 8.44 12.87 8.20
N GLU A 20 9.50 12.32 8.77
CA GLU A 20 9.73 10.87 8.88
C GLU A 20 8.71 10.19 9.81
N ASP A 21 8.33 10.84 10.91
CA ASP A 21 7.28 10.39 11.84
C ASP A 21 5.87 10.36 11.22
N LYS A 22 5.69 10.97 10.03
CA LYS A 22 4.41 10.99 9.31
C LYS A 22 4.27 9.86 8.30
N ARG A 23 5.33 9.09 8.06
CA ARG A 23 5.39 8.05 7.04
C ARG A 23 5.46 6.67 7.69
N THR A 24 4.55 5.81 7.33
CA THR A 24 4.68 4.39 7.64
C THR A 24 5.18 3.68 6.39
N LYS A 25 6.42 3.20 6.42
CA LYS A 25 7.04 2.48 5.31
C LYS A 25 6.97 0.98 5.57
N TYR A 26 6.44 0.24 4.61
CA TYR A 26 6.55 -1.20 4.60
C TYR A 26 7.93 -1.61 4.08
N ASN A 27 8.79 -2.09 4.98
CA ASN A 27 10.11 -2.60 4.61
C ASN A 27 10.00 -4.08 4.25
N LEU A 28 9.87 -4.38 2.97
CA LEU A 28 10.09 -5.74 2.49
C LEU A 28 11.59 -5.97 2.26
N PRO A 29 12.12 -7.16 2.60
CA PRO A 29 13.48 -7.52 2.22
C PRO A 29 13.62 -7.46 0.69
N ARG A 30 14.75 -6.93 0.20
CA ARG A 30 15.02 -6.84 -1.26
C ARG A 30 14.99 -8.17 -1.98
N THR A 31 15.10 -9.27 -1.24
CA THR A 31 15.07 -10.65 -1.71
C THR A 31 13.70 -11.31 -1.52
N ALA A 32 12.66 -10.55 -1.16
CA ALA A 32 11.32 -11.11 -1.02
C ALA A 32 10.86 -11.69 -2.35
N GLU A 33 10.57 -12.96 -2.34
CA GLU A 33 9.97 -13.66 -3.47
C GLU A 33 8.48 -13.30 -3.49
N VAL A 34 8.02 -12.75 -4.61
CA VAL A 34 6.59 -12.49 -4.81
C VAL A 34 5.97 -13.77 -5.33
N ARG A 35 5.10 -14.36 -4.53
CA ARG A 35 4.31 -15.54 -4.94
C ARG A 35 2.94 -15.07 -5.40
N PRO A 36 2.37 -15.71 -6.42
CA PRO A 36 0.97 -15.51 -6.78
C PRO A 36 0.08 -15.73 -5.55
N CYS A 37 -0.96 -14.92 -5.39
CA CYS A 37 -2.00 -15.22 -4.43
C CYS A 37 -2.62 -16.57 -4.82
N GLU A 38 -2.47 -17.57 -3.97
CA GLU A 38 -3.16 -18.83 -4.14
C GLU A 38 -4.60 -18.66 -3.66
N TRP A 39 -5.52 -18.94 -4.56
CA TRP A 39 -6.92 -18.93 -4.24
C TRP A 39 -7.30 -20.21 -3.46
N PRO A 40 -8.22 -20.13 -2.48
CA PRO A 40 -8.74 -21.33 -1.88
C PRO A 40 -9.40 -22.20 -2.95
N CYS A 41 -8.98 -23.45 -3.04
CA CYS A 41 -9.58 -24.40 -4.00
C CYS A 41 -11.03 -24.71 -3.60
N ASP A 42 -11.97 -24.44 -4.49
CA ASP A 42 -13.39 -24.67 -4.25
C ASP A 42 -13.68 -26.13 -3.88
N ASP A 43 -13.00 -27.08 -4.53
CA ASP A 43 -13.15 -28.50 -4.23
C ASP A 43 -12.71 -28.83 -2.81
N PHE A 44 -11.61 -28.20 -2.36
CA PHE A 44 -11.17 -28.33 -0.98
C PHE A 44 -12.16 -27.74 0.01
N LEU A 45 -12.70 -26.54 -0.26
CA LEU A 45 -13.69 -25.89 0.60
C LEU A 45 -14.97 -26.72 0.72
N ARG A 46 -15.41 -27.32 -0.39
CA ARG A 46 -16.58 -28.24 -0.41
C ARG A 46 -16.29 -29.52 0.35
N ALA A 47 -15.12 -30.13 0.14
CA ALA A 47 -14.72 -31.32 0.85
C ALA A 47 -14.58 -31.09 2.36
N ALA A 48 -14.14 -29.91 2.76
CA ALA A 48 -14.03 -29.48 4.15
C ALA A 48 -15.40 -29.05 4.76
N GLY A 49 -16.44 -28.90 3.94
CA GLY A 49 -17.77 -28.49 4.40
C GLY A 49 -17.89 -27.01 4.82
N ILE A 50 -16.95 -26.17 4.37
CA ILE A 50 -16.88 -24.73 4.74
C ILE A 50 -17.08 -23.80 3.53
N TYR A 51 -17.48 -24.32 2.39
CA TYR A 51 -17.61 -23.54 1.14
C TYR A 51 -18.57 -22.37 1.29
N ASP A 52 -19.79 -22.64 1.77
CA ASP A 52 -20.82 -21.61 1.89
C ASP A 52 -20.45 -20.56 2.94
N ASP A 53 -19.95 -21.00 4.09
CA ASP A 53 -19.50 -20.11 5.18
C ASP A 53 -18.37 -19.19 4.73
N PHE A 54 -17.43 -19.73 3.94
CA PHE A 54 -16.30 -18.94 3.41
C PHE A 54 -16.78 -17.85 2.46
N TYR A 55 -17.66 -18.19 1.51
CA TYR A 55 -18.16 -17.21 0.54
C TYR A 55 -19.11 -16.20 1.18
N GLU A 56 -19.92 -16.59 2.15
CA GLU A 56 -20.75 -15.67 2.92
C GLU A 56 -19.88 -14.65 3.68
N LEU A 57 -18.80 -15.09 4.30
CA LEU A 57 -17.85 -14.19 4.96
C LEU A 57 -17.16 -13.24 3.97
N ALA A 58 -16.74 -13.74 2.82
CA ALA A 58 -16.11 -12.94 1.78
C ALA A 58 -17.07 -11.88 1.22
N GLU A 59 -18.32 -12.24 0.97
CA GLU A 59 -19.37 -11.33 0.51
C GLU A 59 -19.69 -10.26 1.56
N ASN A 60 -19.89 -10.65 2.81
CA ASN A 60 -20.13 -9.74 3.92
C ASN A 60 -18.96 -8.77 4.17
N ALA A 61 -17.73 -9.21 3.88
CA ALA A 61 -16.55 -8.38 3.94
C ALA A 61 -16.36 -7.47 2.70
N GLY A 62 -17.13 -7.69 1.62
CA GLY A 62 -16.98 -7.02 0.34
C GLY A 62 -15.67 -7.39 -0.38
N LEU A 63 -15.17 -8.60 -0.15
CA LEU A 63 -13.88 -9.08 -0.69
C LEU A 63 -14.03 -10.01 -1.89
N THR A 64 -15.27 -10.35 -2.30
CA THR A 64 -15.52 -11.33 -3.35
C THR A 64 -14.82 -10.97 -4.66
N ASP A 65 -14.96 -9.72 -5.13
CA ASP A 65 -14.30 -9.27 -6.36
C ASP A 65 -12.79 -9.26 -6.23
N PHE A 66 -12.28 -8.76 -5.11
CA PHE A 66 -10.84 -8.75 -4.82
C PHE A 66 -10.25 -10.15 -4.81
N LEU A 67 -11.00 -11.11 -4.31
CA LEU A 67 -10.57 -12.48 -4.20
C LEU A 67 -10.67 -13.22 -5.56
N HIS A 68 -11.52 -12.84 -6.49
CA HIS A 68 -11.66 -13.45 -7.82
C HIS A 68 -10.71 -12.88 -8.88
N ASP A 69 -10.13 -11.71 -8.66
CA ASP A 69 -9.21 -11.08 -9.58
C ASP A 69 -7.83 -11.75 -9.58
N GLN A 70 -7.69 -12.82 -10.35
CA GLN A 70 -6.39 -13.45 -10.63
C GLN A 70 -5.68 -12.68 -11.73
N ILE A 71 -4.85 -11.73 -11.34
CA ILE A 71 -4.06 -10.91 -12.24
C ILE A 71 -2.65 -11.49 -12.34
N GLU A 72 -2.10 -11.49 -13.56
CA GLU A 72 -0.70 -11.82 -13.80
C GLU A 72 0.21 -10.93 -12.95
N GLN A 73 1.16 -11.54 -12.24
CA GLN A 73 2.04 -10.81 -11.34
C GLN A 73 3.38 -10.49 -11.99
N TYR A 74 3.75 -9.23 -11.93
CA TYR A 74 5.02 -8.73 -12.42
C TYR A 74 5.96 -8.47 -11.24
N LEU A 75 6.88 -9.40 -11.01
CA LEU A 75 7.79 -9.41 -9.85
C LEU A 75 8.50 -8.06 -9.65
N LEU A 76 9.09 -7.50 -10.71
CA LEU A 76 9.83 -6.25 -10.62
C LEU A 76 8.92 -5.07 -10.26
N LEU A 77 7.75 -5.00 -10.90
CA LEU A 77 6.76 -3.95 -10.65
C LEU A 77 6.22 -4.03 -9.22
N THR A 78 5.86 -5.22 -8.77
CA THR A 78 5.37 -5.47 -7.42
C THR A 78 6.41 -5.08 -6.36
N ASN A 79 7.66 -5.52 -6.55
CA ASN A 79 8.73 -5.17 -5.62
C ASN A 79 9.01 -3.67 -5.58
N THR A 80 9.03 -2.99 -6.73
CA THR A 80 9.24 -1.55 -6.80
C THR A 80 8.10 -0.81 -6.11
N PHE A 81 6.87 -1.23 -6.35
CA PHE A 81 5.68 -0.66 -5.71
C PHE A 81 5.74 -0.80 -4.20
N VAL A 82 5.92 -2.03 -3.68
CA VAL A 82 5.88 -2.29 -2.23
C VAL A 82 7.02 -1.62 -1.49
N GLN A 83 8.24 -1.61 -2.08
CA GLN A 83 9.41 -0.95 -1.46
C GLN A 83 9.25 0.57 -1.36
N ASN A 84 8.43 1.16 -2.22
CA ASN A 84 8.24 2.61 -2.30
C ASN A 84 6.81 3.03 -1.92
N PHE A 85 6.06 2.15 -1.28
CA PHE A 85 4.73 2.46 -0.79
C PHE A 85 4.80 3.18 0.56
N TYR A 86 4.12 4.33 0.65
CA TYR A 86 4.03 5.14 1.86
C TYR A 86 2.58 5.48 2.16
N TYR A 87 2.21 5.36 3.42
CA TYR A 87 0.90 5.76 3.90
C TYR A 87 1.00 6.99 4.81
N TYR A 88 0.12 7.96 4.59
CA TYR A 88 0.06 9.22 5.32
C TYR A 88 -1.27 9.34 6.07
N PRO A 89 -1.41 8.72 7.26
CA PRO A 89 -2.68 8.72 8.00
C PRO A 89 -3.10 10.10 8.51
N LYS A 90 -2.14 10.98 8.73
CA LYS A 90 -2.38 12.32 9.28
C LYS A 90 -2.68 13.39 8.23
N LYS A 91 -2.58 13.07 6.94
CA LYS A 91 -3.05 13.99 5.88
C LYS A 91 -4.59 14.05 5.90
N SER A 92 -5.14 15.16 5.47
CA SER A 92 -6.59 15.31 5.31
C SER A 92 -6.90 15.64 3.84
N PRO A 93 -7.43 14.68 3.07
CA PRO A 93 -7.74 13.30 3.42
C PRO A 93 -6.48 12.43 3.57
N PRO A 94 -6.56 11.29 4.29
CA PRO A 94 -5.49 10.30 4.32
C PRO A 94 -5.08 9.88 2.92
N SER A 95 -3.78 9.75 2.65
CA SER A 95 -3.27 9.49 1.31
C SER A 95 -2.17 8.43 1.30
N VAL A 96 -1.90 7.91 0.12
CA VAL A 96 -0.81 6.98 -0.16
C VAL A 96 0.06 7.54 -1.27
N SER A 97 1.35 7.22 -1.24
CA SER A 97 2.24 7.46 -2.36
C SER A 97 3.05 6.21 -2.68
N PHE A 98 3.43 6.05 -3.93
CA PHE A 98 4.16 4.89 -4.42
C PHE A 98 4.94 5.23 -5.69
N HIS A 99 5.84 4.34 -6.07
CA HIS A 99 6.52 4.37 -7.36
C HIS A 99 6.14 3.13 -8.17
N LEU A 100 5.82 3.33 -9.43
CA LEU A 100 5.69 2.29 -10.44
C LEU A 100 6.77 2.54 -11.48
N TYR A 101 7.83 1.74 -11.48
CA TYR A 101 9.07 2.04 -12.20
C TYR A 101 9.60 3.43 -11.80
N ASP A 102 9.74 4.34 -12.74
CA ASP A 102 10.23 5.71 -12.53
C ASP A 102 9.10 6.72 -12.29
N GLU A 103 7.84 6.28 -12.37
CA GLU A 103 6.68 7.15 -12.19
C GLU A 103 6.27 7.22 -10.71
N PHE A 104 6.15 8.44 -10.21
CA PHE A 104 5.63 8.72 -8.88
C PHE A 104 4.12 8.92 -8.91
N GLY A 105 3.40 8.22 -8.04
CA GLY A 105 1.97 8.38 -7.81
C GLY A 105 1.65 8.78 -6.38
N GLU A 106 0.72 9.71 -6.23
CA GLU A 106 0.11 10.05 -4.93
C GLU A 106 -1.40 10.19 -5.12
N MET A 107 -2.16 9.56 -4.23
CA MET A 107 -3.63 9.66 -4.26
C MET A 107 -4.23 9.51 -2.86
N SER A 108 -5.50 9.90 -2.70
CA SER A 108 -6.20 9.66 -1.45
C SER A 108 -6.37 8.16 -1.20
N LEU A 109 -6.39 7.77 0.08
CA LEU A 109 -6.60 6.37 0.47
C LEU A 109 -7.91 5.81 -0.11
N ARG A 110 -8.96 6.64 -0.16
CA ARG A 110 -10.26 6.26 -0.74
C ARG A 110 -10.14 5.86 -2.21
N TYR A 111 -9.42 6.67 -3.00
CA TYR A 111 -9.17 6.36 -4.41
C TYR A 111 -8.35 5.09 -4.59
N PHE A 112 -7.29 4.98 -3.81
CA PHE A 112 -6.43 3.79 -3.84
C PHE A 112 -7.23 2.52 -3.53
N CYS A 113 -8.01 2.51 -2.46
CA CYS A 113 -8.86 1.38 -2.11
C CYS A 113 -9.89 1.05 -3.20
N GLY A 114 -10.45 2.06 -3.88
CA GLY A 114 -11.33 1.86 -5.02
C GLY A 114 -10.63 1.14 -6.19
N TYR A 115 -9.37 1.50 -6.48
CA TYR A 115 -8.60 0.84 -7.54
C TYR A 115 -8.24 -0.61 -7.21
N VAL A 116 -7.91 -0.91 -5.96
CA VAL A 116 -7.58 -2.29 -5.54
C VAL A 116 -8.81 -3.14 -5.20
N GLY A 117 -10.02 -2.58 -5.31
CA GLY A 117 -11.25 -3.29 -5.00
C GLY A 117 -11.50 -3.53 -3.51
N TYR A 118 -10.83 -2.78 -2.64
CA TYR A 118 -11.01 -2.92 -1.19
C TYR A 118 -12.05 -1.92 -0.69
N PRO A 119 -13.19 -2.38 -0.10
CA PRO A 119 -14.21 -1.46 0.38
C PRO A 119 -13.73 -0.72 1.65
N LEU A 120 -13.70 0.62 1.60
CA LEU A 120 -13.58 1.42 2.81
C LEU A 120 -14.98 1.54 3.44
N ARG A 121 -15.12 1.01 4.65
CA ARG A 121 -16.32 1.27 5.45
C ARG A 121 -16.22 2.71 5.97
N GLU A 122 -17.20 3.52 5.64
CA GLU A 122 -17.41 4.82 6.27
C GLU A 122 -17.95 4.55 7.69
N ASN A 123 -17.18 4.96 8.68
CA ASN A 123 -17.64 4.98 10.07
C ASN A 123 -18.51 6.20 10.31
#